data_0e7b5be92e611d59ba67d3b8f3b30bab
#
_entry.id   0e7b5be92e611d59ba67d3b8f3b30bab
#
_cell.length_a   1.000
_cell.length_b   1.000
_cell.length_c   1.000
_cell.angle_alpha   90.00
_cell.angle_beta   90.00
_cell.angle_gamma   90.00
#
_symmetry.space_group_name_H-M   'P 1'
#
loop_
_entity.id
_entity.type
_entity.pdbx_description
1 polymer ?
#
loop_
_entity_poly.entity_id
_entity_poly.type
_entity_poly.pdbx_seq_one_letter_code
_entity_poly.pdbx_strand_id
1 'polypeptide(L)'
;STIGVTLISPPPHHDIYSIEDLAQLIFDLKQINPRARVCVKLVASSGIGTIAAGVAKAKADVILISGHNGGTGASPQTSVKYAGIPWEMGLTEVNQVLTLNGLRQNVVLRTDGGIKTGRDVAMAALMGAEEFNLGTTSLVAMGCIMVRQCHSNTCPVGVCTQDDDLRKRFSGTADKLSLIHI
;
A
#
# COMPACT_ATOMS: atom_id res chain seq x y z
N SER A 1 19.79 -6.96 -0.62
CA SER A 1 19.56 -8.39 -0.87
C SER A 1 20.70 -8.94 -1.72
N THR A 2 21.16 -10.13 -1.40
CA THR A 2 22.22 -10.80 -2.18
C THR A 2 21.61 -11.34 -3.45
N ILE A 3 22.24 -11.08 -4.60
CA ILE A 3 21.79 -11.58 -5.90
C ILE A 3 21.84 -13.12 -5.88
N GLY A 4 20.75 -13.76 -6.36
CA GLY A 4 20.65 -15.22 -6.44
C GLY A 4 20.09 -15.93 -5.20
N VAL A 5 19.75 -15.20 -4.15
CA VAL A 5 19.05 -15.75 -2.98
C VAL A 5 17.53 -15.62 -3.18
N THR A 6 16.83 -16.72 -3.03
CA THR A 6 15.36 -16.71 -3.05
C THR A 6 14.84 -15.85 -1.90
N LEU A 7 14.11 -14.80 -2.22
CA LEU A 7 13.44 -13.96 -1.24
C LEU A 7 12.14 -14.66 -0.81
N ILE A 8 12.09 -15.06 0.45
CA ILE A 8 10.86 -15.51 1.08
C ILE A 8 10.01 -14.27 1.40
N SER A 9 8.70 -14.39 1.29
CA SER A 9 7.76 -13.35 1.75
C SER A 9 8.13 -12.87 3.14
N PRO A 10 8.07 -11.57 3.42
CA PRO A 10 8.45 -11.05 4.72
C PRO A 10 7.72 -11.75 5.87
N PRO A 11 8.36 -11.89 7.03
CA PRO A 11 7.86 -12.54 8.23
C PRO A 11 6.40 -12.25 8.62
N PRO A 12 5.86 -11.02 8.49
CA PRO A 12 4.50 -10.72 8.93
C PRO A 12 3.40 -11.65 8.44
N HIS A 13 3.61 -12.33 7.31
CA HIS A 13 2.62 -13.28 6.79
C HIS A 13 2.50 -14.57 7.61
N HIS A 14 3.50 -14.91 8.40
CA HIS A 14 3.57 -16.18 9.13
C HIS A 14 3.82 -16.00 10.63
N ASP A 15 4.20 -14.81 11.08
CA ASP A 15 4.64 -14.56 12.44
C ASP A 15 3.72 -13.59 13.20
N ILE A 16 2.85 -12.86 12.52
CA ILE A 16 1.93 -11.89 13.12
C ILE A 16 0.50 -12.41 13.00
N TYR A 17 -0.09 -12.78 14.14
CA TYR A 17 -1.45 -13.32 14.24
C TYR A 17 -2.35 -12.49 15.14
N SER A 18 -1.79 -11.54 15.90
CA SER A 18 -2.54 -10.68 16.80
C SER A 18 -2.03 -9.24 16.78
N ILE A 19 -2.79 -8.32 17.37
CA ILE A 19 -2.37 -6.93 17.57
C ILE A 19 -1.16 -6.86 18.53
N GLU A 20 -1.07 -7.77 19.47
CA GLU A 20 0.05 -7.87 20.42
C GLU A 20 1.35 -8.24 19.72
N ASP A 21 1.32 -9.21 18.80
CA ASP A 21 2.48 -9.57 17.98
C ASP A 21 2.93 -8.39 17.12
N LEU A 22 1.97 -7.67 16.52
CA LEU A 22 2.24 -6.47 15.76
C LEU A 22 2.87 -5.36 16.63
N ALA A 23 2.36 -5.16 17.83
CA ALA A 23 2.89 -4.17 18.78
C ALA A 23 4.34 -4.50 19.18
N GLN A 24 4.65 -5.78 19.39
CA GLN A 24 6.02 -6.23 19.66
C GLN A 24 6.94 -5.93 18.48
N LEU A 25 6.51 -6.24 17.24
CA LEU A 25 7.31 -5.96 16.03
C LEU A 25 7.54 -4.45 15.85
N ILE A 26 6.52 -3.62 16.06
CA ILE A 26 6.66 -2.16 15.98
C ILE A 26 7.67 -1.66 17.02
N PHE A 27 7.57 -2.17 18.26
CA PHE A 27 8.50 -1.84 19.32
C PHE A 27 9.94 -2.19 18.93
N ASP A 28 10.18 -3.41 18.46
CA ASP A 28 11.50 -3.90 18.07
C ASP A 28 12.09 -3.07 16.92
N LEU A 29 11.30 -2.75 15.89
CA LEU A 29 11.74 -1.89 14.81
C LEU A 29 12.14 -0.49 15.28
N LYS A 30 11.40 0.07 16.25
CA LYS A 30 11.71 1.37 16.82
C LYS A 30 12.93 1.35 17.75
N GLN A 31 13.28 0.21 18.34
CA GLN A 31 14.53 0.07 19.07
C GLN A 31 15.75 0.12 18.13
N ILE A 32 15.63 -0.47 16.95
CA ILE A 32 16.70 -0.46 15.95
C ILE A 32 16.88 0.95 15.34
N ASN A 33 15.76 1.62 15.01
CA ASN A 33 15.80 2.99 14.50
C ASN A 33 14.63 3.84 15.05
N PRO A 34 14.84 4.55 16.16
CA PRO A 34 13.79 5.37 16.80
C PRO A 34 13.23 6.49 15.90
N ARG A 35 13.97 6.92 14.89
CA ARG A 35 13.55 7.99 13.96
C ARG A 35 12.74 7.46 12.77
N ALA A 36 12.72 6.16 12.53
CA ALA A 36 11.95 5.57 11.46
C ALA A 36 10.45 5.62 11.75
N ARG A 37 9.66 5.97 10.73
CA ARG A 37 8.22 5.85 10.79
C ARG A 37 7.81 4.42 10.43
N VAL A 38 7.05 3.76 11.29
CA VAL A 38 6.51 2.43 11.04
C VAL A 38 5.11 2.57 10.42
N CYS A 39 4.97 2.03 9.22
CA CYS A 39 3.70 2.01 8.48
C CYS A 39 3.10 0.62 8.51
N VAL A 40 1.86 0.52 8.94
CA VAL A 40 1.08 -0.72 8.90
C VAL A 40 0.04 -0.64 7.79
N LYS A 41 0.06 -1.60 6.88
CA LYS A 41 -0.91 -1.70 5.79
C LYS A 41 -2.08 -2.58 6.20
N LEU A 42 -3.29 -2.05 6.01
CA LEU A 42 -4.56 -2.76 6.21
C LEU A 42 -5.36 -2.76 4.91
N VAL A 43 -5.91 -3.91 4.54
CA VAL A 43 -6.83 -4.00 3.41
C VAL A 43 -8.21 -3.56 3.86
N ALA A 44 -8.83 -2.65 3.12
CA ALA A 44 -10.18 -2.17 3.40
C ALA A 44 -11.17 -3.34 3.42
N SER A 45 -11.83 -3.53 4.53
CA SER A 45 -12.83 -4.57 4.77
C SER A 45 -13.79 -4.10 5.85
N SER A 46 -14.92 -4.76 5.99
CA SER A 46 -15.88 -4.45 7.06
C SER A 46 -15.24 -4.67 8.43
N GLY A 47 -15.39 -3.70 9.34
CA GLY A 47 -14.80 -3.75 10.68
C GLY A 47 -13.33 -3.32 10.77
N ILE A 48 -12.76 -2.81 9.68
CA ILE A 48 -11.36 -2.37 9.64
C ILE A 48 -11.06 -1.26 10.65
N GLY A 49 -12.05 -0.45 11.00
CA GLY A 49 -11.90 0.62 12.00
C GLY A 49 -11.46 0.09 13.35
N THR A 50 -12.00 -1.06 13.79
CA THR A 50 -11.59 -1.70 15.06
C THR A 50 -10.14 -2.18 15.00
N ILE A 51 -9.74 -2.78 13.87
CA ILE A 51 -8.35 -3.21 13.64
C ILE A 51 -7.42 -1.99 13.67
N ALA A 52 -7.79 -0.92 12.97
CA ALA A 52 -7.01 0.31 12.93
C ALA A 52 -6.85 0.96 14.32
N ALA A 53 -7.89 0.91 15.17
CA ALA A 53 -7.78 1.37 16.55
C ALA A 53 -6.76 0.56 17.36
N GLY A 54 -6.72 -0.76 17.15
CA GLY A 54 -5.70 -1.64 17.73
C GLY A 54 -4.30 -1.27 17.24
N VAL A 55 -4.12 -1.06 15.94
CA VAL A 55 -2.84 -0.66 15.33
C VAL A 55 -2.38 0.71 15.83
N ALA A 56 -3.29 1.67 16.00
CA ALA A 56 -2.96 2.97 16.59
C ALA A 56 -2.49 2.85 18.06
N LYS A 57 -3.15 1.98 18.83
CA LYS A 57 -2.73 1.67 20.22
C LYS A 57 -1.37 0.96 20.27
N ALA A 58 -1.05 0.15 19.25
CA ALA A 58 0.25 -0.48 19.07
C ALA A 58 1.36 0.52 18.67
N LYS A 59 1.04 1.81 18.56
CA LYS A 59 1.97 2.92 18.25
C LYS A 59 2.60 2.87 16.85
N ALA A 60 1.85 2.39 15.86
CA ALA A 60 2.20 2.65 14.47
C ALA A 60 2.15 4.16 14.18
N ASP A 61 3.05 4.66 13.35
CA ASP A 61 3.08 6.08 12.96
C ASP A 61 2.14 6.37 11.78
N VAL A 62 1.99 5.40 10.89
CA VAL A 62 1.18 5.50 9.69
C VAL A 62 0.30 4.27 9.55
N ILE A 63 -0.97 4.47 9.25
CA ILE A 63 -1.88 3.39 8.85
C ILE A 63 -2.24 3.59 7.38
N LEU A 64 -1.83 2.65 6.53
CA LEU A 64 -2.17 2.64 5.11
C LEU A 64 -3.44 1.81 4.90
N ILE A 65 -4.50 2.46 4.46
CA ILE A 65 -5.75 1.79 4.07
C ILE A 65 -5.71 1.54 2.58
N SER A 66 -5.66 0.27 2.21
CA SER A 66 -5.60 -0.17 0.82
C SER A 66 -6.96 -0.65 0.34
N GLY A 67 -7.46 -0.06 -0.73
CA GLY A 67 -8.67 -0.54 -1.41
C GLY A 67 -8.43 -1.87 -2.15
N HIS A 68 -9.51 -2.48 -2.65
CA HIS A 68 -9.47 -3.74 -3.39
C HIS A 68 -8.58 -3.70 -4.64
N ASN A 69 -8.35 -2.53 -5.23
CA ASN A 69 -7.45 -2.33 -6.37
C ASN A 69 -6.03 -2.01 -5.95
N GLY A 70 -5.72 -2.06 -4.65
CA GLY A 70 -4.45 -1.62 -4.12
C GLY A 70 -3.45 -2.70 -3.84
N GLY A 71 -2.22 -2.32 -4.00
CA GLY A 71 -1.10 -2.79 -3.25
C GLY A 71 -0.34 -4.00 -3.75
N THR A 72 -0.91 -4.92 -4.48
CA THR A 72 -0.20 -6.14 -4.90
C THR A 72 -0.40 -6.48 -6.36
N GLY A 73 0.16 -5.65 -7.24
CA GLY A 73 0.19 -5.94 -8.68
C GLY A 73 0.85 -7.29 -9.02
N ALA A 74 1.71 -7.79 -8.15
CA ALA A 74 2.38 -9.08 -8.28
C ALA A 74 1.57 -10.26 -7.72
N SER A 75 0.43 -10.03 -7.10
CA SER A 75 -0.45 -11.10 -6.60
C SER A 75 -1.27 -11.74 -7.71
N PRO A 76 -1.72 -13.00 -7.53
CA PRO A 76 -2.66 -13.64 -8.42
C PRO A 76 -3.93 -12.79 -8.62
N GLN A 77 -4.53 -12.86 -9.80
CA GLN A 77 -5.71 -12.05 -10.14
C GLN A 77 -6.89 -12.27 -9.19
N THR A 78 -7.03 -13.47 -8.64
CA THR A 78 -8.07 -13.77 -7.66
C THR A 78 -7.94 -12.92 -6.40
N SER A 79 -6.72 -12.75 -5.87
CA SER A 79 -6.46 -11.87 -4.73
C SER A 79 -6.70 -10.40 -5.05
N VAL A 80 -6.29 -9.95 -6.24
CA VAL A 80 -6.48 -8.57 -6.67
C VAL A 80 -7.97 -8.24 -6.87
N LYS A 81 -8.78 -9.19 -7.32
CA LYS A 81 -10.20 -8.97 -7.59
C LYS A 81 -11.10 -9.09 -6.37
N TYR A 82 -10.78 -9.98 -5.44
CA TYR A 82 -11.72 -10.39 -4.40
C TYR A 82 -11.27 -10.09 -2.98
N ALA A 83 -10.07 -9.55 -2.79
CA ALA A 83 -9.60 -9.11 -1.49
C ALA A 83 -9.90 -7.63 -1.29
N GLY A 84 -10.77 -7.32 -0.33
CA GLY A 84 -11.06 -5.95 0.07
C GLY A 84 -12.29 -5.33 -0.58
N ILE A 85 -12.60 -4.13 -0.10
CA ILE A 85 -13.67 -3.23 -0.55
C ILE A 85 -13.05 -1.92 -1.07
N PRO A 86 -13.83 -1.01 -1.67
CA PRO A 86 -13.31 0.31 -2.06
C PRO A 86 -12.62 1.04 -0.90
N TRP A 87 -11.52 1.72 -1.21
CA TRP A 87 -10.75 2.46 -0.20
C TRP A 87 -11.57 3.55 0.49
N GLU A 88 -12.52 4.14 -0.20
CA GLU A 88 -13.42 5.18 0.31
C GLU A 88 -14.17 4.70 1.55
N MET A 89 -14.70 3.49 1.50
CA MET A 89 -15.43 2.89 2.62
C MET A 89 -14.50 2.60 3.80
N GLY A 90 -13.35 1.97 3.52
CA GLY A 90 -12.39 1.62 4.57
C GLY A 90 -11.77 2.86 5.23
N LEU A 91 -11.40 3.86 4.44
CA LEU A 91 -10.82 5.10 4.95
C LEU A 91 -11.79 5.87 5.85
N THR A 92 -13.06 6.02 5.43
CA THR A 92 -14.05 6.73 6.21
C THR A 92 -14.38 6.00 7.51
N GLU A 93 -14.53 4.68 7.49
CA GLU A 93 -14.72 3.87 8.69
C GLU A 93 -13.55 4.05 9.68
N VAL A 94 -12.31 3.93 9.20
CA VAL A 94 -11.13 4.10 10.05
C VAL A 94 -11.04 5.50 10.63
N ASN A 95 -11.22 6.53 9.81
CA ASN A 95 -11.20 7.92 10.28
C ASN A 95 -12.25 8.17 11.37
N GLN A 96 -13.47 7.68 11.17
CA GLN A 96 -14.56 7.79 12.16
C GLN A 96 -14.20 7.07 13.47
N VAL A 97 -13.80 5.79 13.40
CA VAL A 97 -13.51 5.00 14.59
C VAL A 97 -12.33 5.57 15.37
N LEU A 98 -11.26 6.00 14.69
CA LEU A 98 -10.12 6.65 15.36
C LEU A 98 -10.54 7.97 16.03
N THR A 99 -11.38 8.76 15.39
CA THR A 99 -11.89 10.01 15.95
C THR A 99 -12.75 9.77 17.18
N LEU A 100 -13.69 8.84 17.12
CA LEU A 100 -14.56 8.47 18.24
C LEU A 100 -13.79 7.93 19.45
N ASN A 101 -12.66 7.29 19.21
CA ASN A 101 -11.79 6.75 20.28
C ASN A 101 -10.68 7.71 20.71
N GLY A 102 -10.62 8.94 20.21
CA GLY A 102 -9.56 9.90 20.54
C GLY A 102 -8.16 9.47 20.09
N LEU A 103 -8.06 8.63 19.06
CA LEU A 103 -6.80 8.07 18.54
C LEU A 103 -6.35 8.73 17.24
N ARG A 104 -7.21 9.50 16.58
CA ARG A 104 -6.95 10.04 15.24
C ARG A 104 -5.68 10.88 15.15
N GLN A 105 -5.40 11.66 16.17
CA GLN A 105 -4.22 12.54 16.25
C GLN A 105 -2.90 11.79 16.45
N ASN A 106 -2.94 10.51 16.76
CA ASN A 106 -1.74 9.72 17.07
C ASN A 106 -1.12 9.05 15.84
N VAL A 107 -1.83 9.05 14.70
CA VAL A 107 -1.42 8.35 13.50
C VAL A 107 -1.70 9.19 12.25
N VAL A 108 -0.87 9.02 11.24
CA VAL A 108 -1.12 9.54 9.90
C VAL A 108 -1.92 8.51 9.09
N LEU A 109 -3.04 8.92 8.50
CA LEU A 109 -3.80 8.08 7.59
C LEU A 109 -3.29 8.23 6.16
N ARG A 110 -2.93 7.11 5.58
CA ARG A 110 -2.52 7.01 4.17
C ARG A 110 -3.51 6.12 3.43
N THR A 111 -3.74 6.38 2.15
CA THR A 111 -4.63 5.55 1.34
C THR A 111 -4.04 5.24 -0.04
N ASP A 112 -4.42 4.07 -0.58
CA ASP A 112 -4.13 3.64 -1.94
C ASP A 112 -5.27 2.76 -2.48
N GLY A 113 -5.09 2.26 -3.69
CA GLY A 113 -6.04 1.32 -4.26
C GLY A 113 -7.02 1.93 -5.24
N GLY A 114 -6.56 2.81 -6.11
CA GLY A 114 -7.37 3.34 -7.19
C GLY A 114 -7.34 4.85 -7.32
N ILE A 115 -6.47 5.53 -6.60
CA ILE A 115 -6.25 6.97 -6.75
C ILE A 115 -5.55 7.22 -8.09
N LYS A 116 -6.22 7.94 -8.99
CA LYS A 116 -5.75 8.16 -10.38
C LYS A 116 -5.75 9.63 -10.77
N THR A 117 -6.60 10.44 -10.18
CA THR A 117 -6.82 11.82 -10.55
C THR A 117 -6.70 12.74 -9.34
N GLY A 118 -6.49 14.05 -9.59
CA GLY A 118 -6.52 15.06 -8.52
C GLY A 118 -7.86 15.11 -7.77
N ARG A 119 -8.97 14.74 -8.42
CA ARG A 119 -10.26 14.61 -7.77
C ARG A 119 -10.25 13.51 -6.71
N ASP A 120 -9.66 12.34 -7.03
CA ASP A 120 -9.57 11.23 -6.08
C ASP A 120 -8.74 11.64 -4.86
N VAL A 121 -7.64 12.38 -5.08
CA VAL A 121 -6.81 12.93 -3.99
C VAL A 121 -7.62 13.89 -3.11
N ALA A 122 -8.36 14.82 -3.72
CA ALA A 122 -9.20 15.76 -2.98
C ALA A 122 -10.30 15.05 -2.17
N MET A 123 -10.93 14.04 -2.77
CA MET A 123 -11.93 13.22 -2.08
C MET A 123 -11.33 12.45 -0.91
N ALA A 124 -10.15 11.83 -1.10
CA ALA A 124 -9.47 11.11 -0.04
C ALA A 124 -9.04 12.04 1.11
N ALA A 125 -8.59 13.26 0.80
CA ALA A 125 -8.27 14.27 1.81
C ALA A 125 -9.52 14.67 2.64
N LEU A 126 -10.65 14.89 1.98
CA LEU A 126 -11.93 15.19 2.66
C LEU A 126 -12.41 14.03 3.54
N MET A 127 -12.08 12.79 3.17
CA MET A 127 -12.40 11.58 3.94
C MET A 127 -11.41 11.31 5.08
N GLY A 128 -10.34 12.10 5.22
CA GLY A 128 -9.40 12.06 6.32
C GLY A 128 -8.03 11.51 6.01
N ALA A 129 -7.67 11.25 4.74
CA ALA A 129 -6.31 10.87 4.39
C ALA A 129 -5.38 12.09 4.38
N GLU A 130 -4.17 11.91 4.85
CA GLU A 130 -3.09 12.91 4.85
C GLU A 130 -1.99 12.58 3.85
N GLU A 131 -1.87 11.30 3.49
CA GLU A 131 -0.88 10.82 2.53
C GLU A 131 -1.55 9.90 1.49
N PHE A 132 -1.07 9.95 0.26
CA PHE A 132 -1.67 9.26 -0.89
C PHE A 132 -0.62 8.45 -1.64
N ASN A 133 -0.90 7.17 -1.93
CA ASN A 133 -0.03 6.35 -2.75
C ASN A 133 -0.59 6.21 -4.16
N LEU A 134 0.22 6.57 -5.14
CA LEU A 134 -0.10 6.49 -6.56
C LEU A 134 0.71 5.36 -7.20
N GLY A 135 0.07 4.22 -7.48
CA GLY A 135 0.74 3.09 -8.10
C GLY A 135 0.49 3.02 -9.62
N THR A 136 -0.74 2.70 -9.99
CA THR A 136 -1.11 2.44 -11.39
C THR A 136 -0.85 3.63 -12.31
N THR A 137 -1.17 4.84 -11.87
CA THR A 137 -0.95 6.07 -12.66
C THR A 137 0.53 6.26 -12.98
N SER A 138 1.39 6.08 -11.99
CA SER A 138 2.85 6.15 -12.16
C SER A 138 3.36 5.06 -13.12
N LEU A 139 2.85 3.84 -13.00
CA LEU A 139 3.22 2.74 -13.90
C LEU A 139 2.79 3.01 -15.35
N VAL A 140 1.58 3.55 -15.56
CA VAL A 140 1.08 3.91 -16.89
C VAL A 140 1.94 5.00 -17.52
N ALA A 141 2.33 6.03 -16.76
CA ALA A 141 3.24 7.07 -17.25
C ALA A 141 4.60 6.50 -17.66
N MET A 142 5.07 5.45 -17.01
CA MET A 142 6.31 4.75 -17.37
C MET A 142 6.16 3.74 -18.51
N GLY A 143 4.98 3.62 -19.12
CA GLY A 143 4.74 2.75 -20.28
C GLY A 143 4.02 1.43 -19.96
N CYS A 144 3.41 1.28 -18.79
CA CYS A 144 2.60 0.11 -18.48
C CYS A 144 1.32 0.09 -19.31
N ILE A 145 1.05 -1.02 -19.96
CA ILE A 145 -0.14 -1.24 -20.80
C ILE A 145 -1.25 -2.04 -20.10
N MET A 146 -1.14 -2.22 -18.79
CA MET A 146 -2.18 -2.84 -17.94
C MET A 146 -2.54 -4.31 -18.28
N VAL A 147 -1.61 -5.08 -18.83
CA VAL A 147 -1.82 -6.51 -19.15
C VAL A 147 -2.05 -7.36 -17.90
N ARG A 148 -1.66 -6.88 -16.72
CA ARG A 148 -1.85 -7.58 -15.43
C ARG A 148 -1.10 -8.92 -15.30
N GLN A 149 0.03 -9.07 -15.98
CA GLN A 149 0.94 -10.21 -15.85
C GLN A 149 2.12 -9.93 -14.92
N CYS A 150 1.94 -9.02 -13.97
CA CYS A 150 3.01 -8.59 -13.06
C CYS A 150 3.54 -9.72 -12.17
N HIS A 151 2.72 -10.74 -11.90
CA HIS A 151 3.06 -11.89 -11.06
C HIS A 151 3.83 -13.00 -11.78
N SER A 152 3.87 -12.98 -13.12
CA SER A 152 4.41 -14.08 -13.94
C SER A 152 5.82 -13.84 -14.48
N ASN A 153 6.42 -12.67 -14.19
CA ASN A 153 7.71 -12.26 -14.74
C ASN A 153 7.75 -12.11 -16.28
N THR A 154 6.57 -12.03 -16.92
CA THR A 154 6.42 -11.98 -18.38
C THR A 154 5.90 -10.64 -18.88
N CYS A 155 6.21 -9.54 -18.21
CA CYS A 155 5.75 -8.22 -18.61
C CYS A 155 6.28 -7.84 -20.00
N PRO A 156 5.41 -7.69 -21.01
CA PRO A 156 5.85 -7.48 -22.40
C PRO A 156 6.50 -6.11 -22.65
N VAL A 157 6.28 -5.16 -21.77
CA VAL A 157 6.85 -3.79 -21.85
C VAL A 157 8.00 -3.56 -20.89
N GLY A 158 8.46 -4.58 -20.17
CA GLY A 158 9.64 -4.49 -19.32
C GLY A 158 9.45 -3.74 -17.99
N VAL A 159 8.24 -3.26 -17.64
CA VAL A 159 8.01 -2.48 -16.41
C VAL A 159 8.11 -3.34 -15.17
N CYS A 160 7.58 -4.57 -15.22
CA CYS A 160 7.49 -5.45 -14.06
C CYS A 160 8.01 -6.86 -14.42
N THR A 161 9.31 -6.97 -14.64
CA THR A 161 9.99 -8.23 -14.95
C THR A 161 11.45 -8.15 -14.56
N GLN A 162 12.03 -9.31 -14.27
CA GLN A 162 13.47 -9.51 -14.07
C GLN A 162 14.15 -10.19 -15.29
N ASP A 163 13.36 -10.54 -16.30
CA ASP A 163 13.88 -11.08 -17.56
C ASP A 163 14.67 -10.03 -18.32
N ASP A 164 15.93 -10.35 -18.66
CA ASP A 164 16.87 -9.39 -19.26
C ASP A 164 16.44 -8.90 -20.65
N ASP A 165 15.79 -9.73 -21.44
CA ASP A 165 15.36 -9.36 -22.79
C ASP A 165 14.08 -8.53 -22.75
N LEU A 166 13.16 -8.82 -21.83
CA LEU A 166 11.96 -8.03 -21.63
C LEU A 166 12.30 -6.68 -21.00
N ARG A 167 13.25 -6.60 -20.09
CA ARG A 167 13.70 -5.34 -19.47
C ARG A 167 14.26 -4.34 -20.49
N LYS A 168 14.88 -4.80 -21.57
CA LYS A 168 15.36 -3.93 -22.67
C LYS A 168 14.24 -3.13 -23.33
N ARG A 169 13.00 -3.57 -23.20
CA ARG A 169 11.81 -2.88 -23.76
C ARG A 169 11.29 -1.74 -22.89
N PHE A 170 11.82 -1.61 -21.66
CA PHE A 170 11.38 -0.57 -20.76
C PHE A 170 11.75 0.82 -21.28
N SER A 171 10.72 1.66 -21.49
CA SER A 171 10.85 3.01 -22.06
C SER A 171 10.54 4.13 -21.06
N GLY A 172 10.43 3.78 -19.77
CA GLY A 172 10.13 4.76 -18.72
C GLY A 172 11.33 5.69 -18.47
N THR A 173 11.03 6.96 -18.26
CA THR A 173 12.02 7.99 -17.88
C THR A 173 11.50 8.80 -16.70
N ALA A 174 12.40 9.47 -15.97
CA ALA A 174 12.03 10.35 -14.89
C ALA A 174 11.13 11.51 -15.37
N ASP A 175 11.41 12.03 -16.59
CA ASP A 175 10.62 13.11 -17.18
C ASP A 175 9.15 12.69 -17.42
N LYS A 176 8.93 11.47 -17.92
CA LYS A 176 7.56 10.96 -18.11
C LYS A 176 6.81 10.84 -16.79
N LEU A 177 7.50 10.53 -15.71
CA LEU A 177 6.89 10.44 -14.39
C LEU A 177 6.59 11.81 -13.81
N SER A 178 7.46 12.80 -14.03
CA SER A 178 7.24 14.16 -13.53
C SER A 178 6.09 14.89 -14.22
N LEU A 179 5.73 14.52 -15.45
CA LEU A 179 4.57 15.05 -16.19
C LEU A 179 3.20 14.66 -15.62
N ILE A 180 3.13 13.70 -14.71
CA ILE A 180 1.88 13.33 -14.01
C ILE A 180 1.31 14.50 -13.20
N HIS A 181 2.15 15.46 -12.83
CA HIS A 181 1.74 16.60 -12.00
C HIS A 181 1.09 17.75 -12.81
N ILE A 182 1.02 17.61 -14.12
CA ILE A 182 0.37 18.54 -15.02
C ILE A 182 -0.98 18.00 -15.45
#